data_e9c07b3ad84fd7a3b490250f1da980fe
#
_entry.id   e9c07b3ad84fd7a3b490250f1da980fe
#
_cell.length_a   1.000
_cell.length_b   1.000
_cell.length_c   1.000
_cell.angle_alpha   90.00
_cell.angle_beta   90.00
_cell.angle_gamma   90.00
#
_symmetry.space_group_name_H-M   'P 1'
#
loop_
_entity.id
_entity.type
_entity.pdbx_description
1 polymer ?
#
loop_
_entity_poly.entity_id
_entity_poly.type
_entity_poly.pdbx_seq_one_letter_code
_entity_poly.pdbx_strand_id
1 'polypeptide(L)'
;MPAPNAKEGRKDRIMEAALRIFAGKGFQEATIAEISREAEVSEPTVYEHFGTKEDLLFAIPEKITRESIEEMEKVLEFIQGAEARVRAILRAYIRLYQTNPDYAALALLQLSPNRRFRQTRAHGSIRRAAHILLEAIKEGVAGGTFRKDTDPYLIRSMLLGCIEHMFIHWHIQGKPEERADIMSRLDAIMDAILNGIRPRQIPQELVIHIDLPAAMKFREGVQWEAADASAAPKKKKTK
;
A
#
# COMPACT_ATOMS: atom_id res chain seq x y z
N MET A 1 -32.39 -4.93 -2.48
CA MET A 1 -31.70 -3.74 -3.05
C MET A 1 -32.58 -3.16 -4.14
N PRO A 2 -32.87 -1.85 -4.18
CA PRO A 2 -33.57 -1.25 -5.30
C PRO A 2 -32.73 -1.38 -6.57
N ALA A 3 -33.37 -1.68 -7.73
CA ALA A 3 -32.69 -1.77 -9.01
C ALA A 3 -32.01 -0.44 -9.33
N PRO A 4 -30.78 -0.44 -9.88
CA PRO A 4 -30.07 0.79 -10.23
C PRO A 4 -30.94 1.58 -11.23
N ASN A 5 -31.06 2.89 -10.97
CA ASN A 5 -31.76 3.81 -11.86
C ASN A 5 -31.17 3.67 -13.27
N ALA A 6 -31.98 3.57 -14.31
CA ALA A 6 -31.53 3.35 -15.69
C ALA A 6 -30.48 4.37 -16.19
N LYS A 7 -30.45 5.56 -15.59
CA LYS A 7 -29.44 6.59 -15.84
C LYS A 7 -28.10 6.26 -15.17
N GLU A 8 -28.14 5.70 -13.98
CA GLU A 8 -26.95 5.28 -13.20
C GLU A 8 -26.29 4.06 -13.85
N GLY A 9 -27.07 3.07 -14.27
CA GLY A 9 -26.55 1.92 -15.01
C GLY A 9 -25.92 2.26 -16.36
N ARG A 10 -26.39 3.34 -17.03
CA ARG A 10 -25.77 3.84 -18.26
C ARG A 10 -24.42 4.50 -18.01
N LYS A 11 -24.32 5.31 -16.96
CA LYS A 11 -23.09 5.96 -16.55
C LYS A 11 -22.00 4.93 -16.20
N ASP A 12 -22.38 3.87 -15.51
CA ASP A 12 -21.48 2.79 -15.13
C ASP A 12 -20.96 2.02 -16.34
N ARG A 13 -21.82 1.65 -17.29
CA ARG A 13 -21.38 1.00 -18.53
C ARG A 13 -20.39 1.86 -19.33
N ILE A 14 -20.62 3.18 -19.41
CA ILE A 14 -19.68 4.09 -20.09
C ILE A 14 -18.32 4.09 -19.37
N MET A 15 -18.30 4.16 -18.04
CA MET A 15 -17.04 4.14 -17.28
C MET A 15 -16.29 2.81 -17.41
N GLU A 16 -17.00 1.68 -17.41
CA GLU A 16 -16.40 0.35 -17.60
C GLU A 16 -15.80 0.19 -18.99
N ALA A 17 -16.54 0.61 -20.04
CA ALA A 17 -16.02 0.60 -21.41
C ALA A 17 -14.80 1.52 -21.55
N ALA A 18 -14.86 2.73 -20.99
CA ALA A 18 -13.75 3.67 -20.98
C ALA A 18 -12.53 3.11 -20.25
N LEU A 19 -12.72 2.47 -19.10
CA LEU A 19 -11.64 1.85 -18.35
C LEU A 19 -10.89 0.80 -19.18
N ARG A 20 -11.61 -0.13 -19.82
CA ARG A 20 -11.00 -1.15 -20.69
C ARG A 20 -10.22 -0.53 -21.85
N ILE A 21 -10.80 0.46 -22.53
CA ILE A 21 -10.18 1.11 -23.68
C ILE A 21 -8.97 1.94 -23.26
N PHE A 22 -9.05 2.72 -22.18
CA PHE A 22 -7.93 3.51 -21.69
C PHE A 22 -6.79 2.63 -21.17
N ALA A 23 -7.10 1.53 -20.47
CA ALA A 23 -6.09 0.59 -19.98
C ALA A 23 -5.38 -0.13 -21.15
N GLY A 24 -6.12 -0.49 -22.20
CA GLY A 24 -5.57 -1.27 -23.32
C GLY A 24 -4.70 -0.47 -24.28
N LYS A 25 -5.12 0.72 -24.69
CA LYS A 25 -4.41 1.51 -25.71
C LYS A 25 -3.98 2.91 -25.26
N GLY A 26 -4.29 3.27 -24.04
CA GLY A 26 -3.94 4.58 -23.49
C GLY A 26 -4.96 5.67 -23.78
N PHE A 27 -4.90 6.75 -22.99
CA PHE A 27 -5.82 7.88 -23.08
C PHE A 27 -5.74 8.59 -24.43
N GLN A 28 -4.54 8.78 -24.99
CA GLN A 28 -4.36 9.58 -26.20
C GLN A 28 -5.06 8.94 -27.41
N GLU A 29 -4.87 7.64 -27.60
CA GLU A 29 -5.39 6.89 -28.75
C GLU A 29 -6.84 6.46 -28.60
N ALA A 30 -7.40 6.47 -27.41
CA ALA A 30 -8.80 6.17 -27.15
C ALA A 30 -9.71 7.24 -27.72
N THR A 31 -10.84 6.85 -28.34
CA THR A 31 -11.85 7.75 -28.90
C THR A 31 -13.20 7.59 -28.19
N ILE A 32 -13.98 8.66 -28.15
CA ILE A 32 -15.37 8.60 -27.62
C ILE A 32 -16.23 7.67 -28.48
N ALA A 33 -15.99 7.62 -29.79
CA ALA A 33 -16.71 6.72 -30.71
C ALA A 33 -16.50 5.24 -30.33
N GLU A 34 -15.29 4.83 -29.94
CA GLU A 34 -15.02 3.47 -29.48
C GLU A 34 -15.68 3.18 -28.13
N ILE A 35 -15.56 4.13 -27.19
CA ILE A 35 -16.18 4.01 -25.86
C ILE A 35 -17.70 3.92 -25.98
N SER A 36 -18.33 4.75 -26.81
CA SER A 36 -19.78 4.74 -27.00
C SER A 36 -20.27 3.43 -27.59
N ARG A 37 -19.55 2.89 -28.59
CA ARG A 37 -19.85 1.59 -29.22
C ARG A 37 -19.71 0.45 -28.21
N GLU A 38 -18.63 0.42 -27.43
CA GLU A 38 -18.40 -0.60 -26.39
C GLU A 38 -19.43 -0.53 -25.26
N ALA A 39 -19.89 0.68 -24.91
CA ALA A 39 -20.90 0.91 -23.88
C ALA A 39 -22.35 0.74 -24.40
N GLU A 40 -22.54 0.49 -25.70
CA GLU A 40 -23.86 0.42 -26.36
C GLU A 40 -24.71 1.68 -26.15
N VAL A 41 -24.08 2.85 -26.31
CA VAL A 41 -24.73 4.16 -26.24
C VAL A 41 -24.32 5.05 -27.42
N SER A 42 -24.99 6.18 -27.62
CA SER A 42 -24.58 7.18 -28.60
C SER A 42 -23.44 8.07 -28.05
N GLU A 43 -22.59 8.63 -28.92
CA GLU A 43 -21.55 9.59 -28.49
C GLU A 43 -22.14 10.80 -27.75
N PRO A 44 -23.26 11.42 -28.19
CA PRO A 44 -23.90 12.48 -27.42
C PRO A 44 -24.25 12.07 -26.00
N THR A 45 -24.67 10.81 -25.79
CA THR A 45 -24.95 10.30 -24.44
C THR A 45 -23.68 10.29 -23.54
N VAL A 46 -22.54 9.95 -24.12
CA VAL A 46 -21.25 10.02 -23.35
C VAL A 46 -20.96 11.46 -22.93
N TYR A 47 -21.10 12.42 -23.85
CA TYR A 47 -20.87 13.83 -23.56
C TYR A 47 -21.88 14.42 -22.57
N GLU A 48 -23.15 13.98 -22.61
CA GLU A 48 -24.16 14.38 -21.61
C GLU A 48 -23.76 13.97 -20.18
N HIS A 49 -23.14 12.80 -20.04
CA HIS A 49 -22.76 12.28 -18.72
C HIS A 49 -21.44 12.86 -18.18
N PHE A 50 -20.48 13.11 -19.05
CA PHE A 50 -19.11 13.39 -18.62
C PHE A 50 -18.51 14.70 -19.17
N GLY A 51 -19.18 15.34 -20.13
CA GLY A 51 -18.69 16.58 -20.73
C GLY A 51 -17.51 16.37 -21.68
N THR A 52 -16.38 15.87 -21.18
CA THR A 52 -15.17 15.64 -21.98
C THR A 52 -14.62 14.22 -21.79
N LYS A 53 -13.74 13.79 -22.71
CA LYS A 53 -12.98 12.53 -22.56
C LYS A 53 -12.09 12.54 -21.29
N GLU A 54 -11.55 13.70 -20.92
CA GLU A 54 -10.72 13.86 -19.72
C GLU A 54 -11.56 13.76 -18.45
N ASP A 55 -12.77 14.35 -18.44
CA ASP A 55 -13.69 14.22 -17.28
C ASP A 55 -14.12 12.75 -17.09
N LEU A 56 -14.37 12.03 -18.17
CA LEU A 56 -14.65 10.59 -18.14
C LEU A 56 -13.46 9.82 -17.56
N LEU A 57 -12.23 10.13 -17.99
CA LEU A 57 -11.01 9.51 -17.43
C LEU A 57 -10.91 9.72 -15.93
N PHE A 58 -11.19 10.93 -15.43
CA PHE A 58 -11.08 11.26 -14.01
C PHE A 58 -12.25 10.75 -13.16
N ALA A 59 -13.42 10.52 -13.76
CA ALA A 59 -14.57 9.93 -13.06
C ALA A 59 -14.34 8.47 -12.65
N ILE A 60 -13.53 7.72 -13.40
CA ILE A 60 -13.23 6.31 -13.13
C ILE A 60 -12.55 6.13 -11.75
N PRO A 61 -11.39 6.75 -11.46
CA PRO A 61 -10.74 6.60 -10.16
C PRO A 61 -11.57 7.18 -9.01
N GLU A 62 -12.35 8.23 -9.25
CA GLU A 62 -13.23 8.80 -8.22
C GLU A 62 -14.25 7.77 -7.74
N LYS A 63 -14.92 7.08 -8.65
CA LYS A 63 -15.91 6.05 -8.33
C LYS A 63 -15.26 4.86 -7.63
N ILE A 64 -14.28 4.24 -8.28
CA ILE A 64 -13.66 2.98 -7.81
C ILE A 64 -12.98 3.18 -6.45
N THR A 65 -12.25 4.29 -6.27
CA THR A 65 -11.57 4.56 -4.99
C THR A 65 -12.58 4.87 -3.89
N ARG A 66 -13.64 5.62 -4.16
CA ARG A 66 -14.68 5.91 -3.18
C ARG A 66 -15.37 4.64 -2.70
N GLU A 67 -15.82 3.78 -3.61
CA GLU A 67 -16.45 2.50 -3.27
C GLU A 67 -15.53 1.60 -2.44
N SER A 68 -14.26 1.50 -2.84
CA SER A 68 -13.26 0.74 -2.08
C SER A 68 -13.02 1.29 -0.67
N ILE A 69 -13.02 2.62 -0.50
CA ILE A 69 -12.88 3.25 0.82
C ILE A 69 -14.10 2.95 1.69
N GLU A 70 -15.31 3.10 1.15
CA GLU A 70 -16.55 2.84 1.89
C GLU A 70 -16.65 1.38 2.37
N GLU A 71 -16.21 0.42 1.55
CA GLU A 71 -16.13 -0.99 1.95
C GLU A 71 -15.07 -1.23 3.03
N MET A 72 -13.90 -0.62 2.85
CA MET A 72 -12.80 -0.75 3.80
C MET A 72 -13.15 -0.14 5.15
N GLU A 73 -13.74 1.06 5.19
CA GLU A 73 -14.14 1.74 6.43
C GLU A 73 -15.09 0.86 7.25
N LYS A 74 -16.07 0.20 6.60
CA LYS A 74 -16.99 -0.76 7.28
C LYS A 74 -16.24 -1.93 7.93
N VAL A 75 -15.23 -2.47 7.24
CA VAL A 75 -14.43 -3.58 7.78
C VAL A 75 -13.55 -3.11 8.93
N LEU A 76 -12.97 -1.89 8.83
CA LEU A 76 -12.09 -1.34 9.87
C LEU A 76 -12.78 -1.09 11.20
N GLU A 77 -14.09 -0.92 11.24
CA GLU A 77 -14.88 -0.80 12.49
C GLU A 77 -14.75 -2.04 13.39
N PHE A 78 -14.52 -3.22 12.78
CA PHE A 78 -14.40 -4.50 13.50
C PHE A 78 -12.96 -4.89 13.79
N ILE A 79 -11.97 -4.13 13.30
CA ILE A 79 -10.55 -4.46 13.45
C ILE A 79 -9.95 -3.65 14.60
N GLN A 80 -9.44 -4.38 15.61
CA GLN A 80 -8.76 -3.79 16.75
C GLN A 80 -7.24 -3.86 16.61
N GLY A 81 -6.56 -2.84 17.11
CA GLY A 81 -5.11 -2.73 17.10
C GLY A 81 -4.55 -2.12 15.81
N ALA A 82 -3.61 -1.19 15.99
CA ALA A 82 -3.06 -0.39 14.89
C ALA A 82 -2.36 -1.24 13.82
N GLU A 83 -1.59 -2.25 14.20
CA GLU A 83 -0.93 -3.13 13.22
C GLU A 83 -1.93 -3.93 12.40
N ALA A 84 -2.98 -4.47 13.00
CA ALA A 84 -4.02 -5.21 12.30
C ALA A 84 -4.77 -4.29 11.33
N ARG A 85 -5.06 -3.05 11.71
CA ARG A 85 -5.67 -2.02 10.84
C ARG A 85 -4.76 -1.69 9.67
N VAL A 86 -3.47 -1.44 9.89
CA VAL A 86 -2.49 -1.21 8.83
C VAL A 86 -2.49 -2.36 7.83
N ARG A 87 -2.43 -3.60 8.29
CA ARG A 87 -2.45 -4.80 7.43
C ARG A 87 -3.75 -4.92 6.63
N ALA A 88 -4.88 -4.67 7.26
CA ALA A 88 -6.20 -4.73 6.60
C ALA A 88 -6.31 -3.68 5.49
N ILE A 89 -5.87 -2.44 5.74
CA ILE A 89 -5.87 -1.35 4.74
C ILE A 89 -5.00 -1.74 3.54
N LEU A 90 -3.78 -2.24 3.78
CA LEU A 90 -2.88 -2.63 2.70
C LEU A 90 -3.42 -3.82 1.90
N ARG A 91 -4.03 -4.82 2.55
CA ARG A 91 -4.69 -5.94 1.87
C ARG A 91 -5.88 -5.49 1.03
N ALA A 92 -6.67 -4.54 1.51
CA ALA A 92 -7.76 -3.95 0.72
C ALA A 92 -7.21 -3.23 -0.52
N TYR A 93 -6.14 -2.46 -0.38
CA TYR A 93 -5.47 -1.77 -1.48
C TYR A 93 -4.92 -2.73 -2.54
N ILE A 94 -4.24 -3.79 -2.10
CA ILE A 94 -3.72 -4.85 -2.98
C ILE A 94 -4.87 -5.55 -3.70
N ARG A 95 -5.92 -5.92 -2.96
CA ARG A 95 -7.09 -6.60 -3.52
C ARG A 95 -7.76 -5.74 -4.58
N LEU A 96 -7.90 -4.42 -4.35
CA LEU A 96 -8.45 -3.49 -5.33
C LEU A 96 -7.72 -3.59 -6.67
N TYR A 97 -6.39 -3.60 -6.66
CA TYR A 97 -5.60 -3.71 -7.88
C TYR A 97 -5.59 -5.11 -8.50
N GLN A 98 -5.65 -6.16 -7.70
CA GLN A 98 -5.74 -7.53 -8.21
C GLN A 98 -7.07 -7.82 -8.88
N THR A 99 -8.18 -7.36 -8.29
CA THR A 99 -9.53 -7.58 -8.82
C THR A 99 -9.86 -6.63 -9.97
N ASN A 100 -9.12 -5.53 -10.09
CA ASN A 100 -9.31 -4.52 -11.14
C ASN A 100 -7.98 -4.20 -11.86
N PRO A 101 -7.41 -5.13 -12.64
CA PRO A 101 -6.09 -4.94 -13.25
C PRO A 101 -6.06 -3.79 -14.25
N ASP A 102 -7.15 -3.52 -14.97
CA ASP A 102 -7.25 -2.38 -15.88
C ASP A 102 -7.25 -1.05 -15.12
N TYR A 103 -7.91 -1.02 -13.96
CA TYR A 103 -7.84 0.14 -13.07
C TYR A 103 -6.42 0.35 -12.51
N ALA A 104 -5.73 -0.72 -12.11
CA ALA A 104 -4.35 -0.63 -11.64
C ALA A 104 -3.43 -0.06 -12.74
N ALA A 105 -3.56 -0.54 -13.99
CA ALA A 105 -2.81 0.00 -15.12
C ALA A 105 -3.12 1.48 -15.36
N LEU A 106 -4.40 1.86 -15.38
CA LEU A 106 -4.83 3.24 -15.55
C LEU A 106 -4.28 4.15 -14.44
N ALA A 107 -4.47 3.76 -13.18
CA ALA A 107 -4.08 4.55 -12.02
C ALA A 107 -2.56 4.75 -11.93
N LEU A 108 -1.80 3.68 -12.11
CA LEU A 108 -0.36 3.67 -11.88
C LEU A 108 0.44 4.18 -13.09
N LEU A 109 0.03 3.81 -14.31
CA LEU A 109 0.82 4.11 -15.50
C LEU A 109 0.40 5.39 -16.21
N GLN A 110 -0.87 5.83 -16.07
CA GLN A 110 -1.40 6.97 -16.80
C GLN A 110 -1.78 8.15 -15.89
N LEU A 111 -2.44 7.90 -14.76
CA LEU A 111 -2.91 8.96 -13.86
C LEU A 111 -1.83 9.44 -12.89
N SER A 112 -1.06 8.54 -12.28
CA SER A 112 -0.03 8.90 -11.31
C SER A 112 1.00 9.93 -11.86
N PRO A 113 1.50 9.83 -13.10
CA PRO A 113 2.39 10.83 -13.68
C PRO A 113 1.65 12.10 -14.18
N ASN A 114 0.33 12.10 -14.29
CA ASN A 114 -0.44 13.20 -14.88
C ASN A 114 -0.58 14.38 -13.89
N ARG A 115 0.03 15.53 -14.23
CA ARG A 115 -0.02 16.74 -13.38
C ARG A 115 -1.44 17.32 -13.23
N ARG A 116 -2.30 17.26 -14.27
CA ARG A 116 -3.68 17.75 -14.22
C ARG A 116 -4.52 16.88 -13.28
N PHE A 117 -4.32 15.56 -13.31
CA PHE A 117 -5.00 14.65 -12.41
C PHE A 117 -4.80 15.01 -10.94
N ARG A 118 -3.60 15.48 -10.55
CA ARG A 118 -3.30 15.86 -9.15
C ARG A 118 -4.14 17.03 -8.63
N GLN A 119 -4.79 17.79 -9.50
CA GLN A 119 -5.64 18.93 -9.16
C GLN A 119 -7.13 18.56 -9.12
N THR A 120 -7.49 17.32 -9.42
CA THR A 120 -8.88 16.84 -9.49
C THR A 120 -9.40 16.34 -8.15
N ARG A 121 -10.74 16.27 -8.04
CA ARG A 121 -11.42 15.61 -6.92
C ARG A 121 -11.08 14.12 -6.84
N ALA A 122 -10.92 13.47 -7.99
CA ALA A 122 -10.53 12.07 -8.08
C ALA A 122 -9.19 11.78 -7.39
N HIS A 123 -8.19 12.65 -7.58
CA HIS A 123 -6.94 12.57 -6.83
C HIS A 123 -7.15 12.80 -5.32
N GLY A 124 -8.12 13.64 -4.95
CA GLY A 124 -8.53 13.83 -3.55
C GLY A 124 -8.98 12.52 -2.89
N SER A 125 -9.75 11.67 -3.60
CA SER A 125 -10.19 10.36 -3.11
C SER A 125 -9.00 9.41 -2.90
N ILE A 126 -8.04 9.36 -3.82
CA ILE A 126 -6.81 8.57 -3.64
C ILE A 126 -6.00 9.05 -2.43
N ARG A 127 -5.87 10.37 -2.25
CA ARG A 127 -5.21 10.94 -1.08
C ARG A 127 -5.91 10.58 0.22
N ARG A 128 -7.26 10.50 0.24
CA ARG A 128 -8.03 10.06 1.40
C ARG A 128 -7.70 8.61 1.76
N ALA A 129 -7.62 7.70 0.79
CA ALA A 129 -7.22 6.31 1.03
C ALA A 129 -5.82 6.23 1.67
N ALA A 130 -4.84 6.97 1.12
CA ALA A 130 -3.49 7.05 1.68
C ALA A 130 -3.45 7.71 3.08
N HIS A 131 -4.40 8.62 3.38
CA HIS A 131 -4.53 9.26 4.68
C HIS A 131 -5.05 8.29 5.76
N ILE A 132 -6.00 7.42 5.43
CA ILE A 132 -6.50 6.39 6.34
C ILE A 132 -5.35 5.48 6.83
N LEU A 133 -4.46 5.08 5.90
CA LEU A 133 -3.26 4.32 6.26
C LEU A 133 -2.32 5.12 7.17
N LEU A 134 -2.11 6.40 6.86
CA LEU A 134 -1.27 7.29 7.66
C LEU A 134 -1.78 7.41 9.11
N GLU A 135 -3.08 7.60 9.29
CA GLU A 135 -3.68 7.70 10.62
C GLU A 135 -3.55 6.40 11.41
N ALA A 136 -3.75 5.23 10.79
CA ALA A 136 -3.53 3.94 11.44
C ALA A 136 -2.07 3.75 11.91
N ILE A 137 -1.10 4.24 11.13
CA ILE A 137 0.33 4.20 11.55
C ILE A 137 0.56 5.18 12.71
N LYS A 138 0.02 6.40 12.67
CA LYS A 138 0.13 7.38 13.76
C LYS A 138 -0.48 6.87 15.05
N GLU A 139 -1.66 6.25 14.99
CA GLU A 139 -2.30 5.58 16.13
C GLU A 139 -1.37 4.52 16.73
N GLY A 140 -0.70 3.73 15.87
CA GLY A 140 0.26 2.71 16.30
C GLY A 140 1.48 3.30 17.01
N VAL A 141 1.99 4.43 16.54
CA VAL A 141 3.11 5.15 17.19
C VAL A 141 2.65 5.74 18.54
N ALA A 142 1.51 6.41 18.57
CA ALA A 142 0.96 7.02 19.78
C ALA A 142 0.61 5.97 20.85
N GLY A 143 0.06 4.82 20.43
CA GLY A 143 -0.31 3.70 21.30
C GLY A 143 0.85 2.76 21.68
N GLY A 144 2.09 3.00 21.20
CA GLY A 144 3.25 2.18 21.51
C GLY A 144 3.32 0.84 20.78
N THR A 145 2.41 0.56 19.83
CA THR A 145 2.50 -0.60 18.93
C THR A 145 3.72 -0.50 18.02
N PHE A 146 4.04 0.71 17.60
CA PHE A 146 5.24 1.06 16.84
C PHE A 146 6.16 1.96 17.69
N ARG A 147 7.45 1.96 17.36
CA ARG A 147 8.45 2.78 18.07
C ARG A 147 8.13 4.26 17.97
N LYS A 148 8.41 5.02 19.01
CA LYS A 148 8.16 6.47 19.09
C LYS A 148 8.99 7.29 18.09
N ASP A 149 10.12 6.76 17.65
CA ASP A 149 11.01 7.38 16.64
C ASP A 149 10.63 7.04 15.19
N THR A 150 9.51 6.33 14.98
CA THR A 150 9.00 5.99 13.67
C THR A 150 8.39 7.23 12.99
N ASP A 151 8.85 7.55 11.79
CA ASP A 151 8.19 8.54 10.92
C ASP A 151 7.02 7.90 10.16
N PRO A 152 5.74 8.25 10.49
CA PRO A 152 4.58 7.65 9.85
C PRO A 152 4.48 7.95 8.35
N TYR A 153 4.99 9.11 7.90
CA TYR A 153 4.98 9.48 6.48
C TYR A 153 5.96 8.62 5.68
N LEU A 154 7.15 8.37 6.24
CA LEU A 154 8.14 7.49 5.63
C LEU A 154 7.61 6.06 5.52
N ILE A 155 7.04 5.50 6.59
CA ILE A 155 6.49 4.14 6.59
C ILE A 155 5.35 4.01 5.59
N ARG A 156 4.41 4.95 5.56
CA ARG A 156 3.36 4.97 4.54
C ARG A 156 3.95 4.95 3.13
N SER A 157 4.96 5.78 2.88
CA SER A 157 5.58 5.89 1.55
C SER A 157 6.32 4.60 1.15
N MET A 158 6.99 3.94 2.08
CA MET A 158 7.62 2.64 1.84
C MET A 158 6.57 1.56 1.50
N LEU A 159 5.51 1.46 2.30
CA LEU A 159 4.45 0.46 2.12
C LEU A 159 3.72 0.64 0.77
N LEU A 160 3.23 1.84 0.48
CA LEU A 160 2.54 2.12 -0.78
C LEU A 160 3.48 2.03 -1.97
N GLY A 161 4.69 2.57 -1.87
CA GLY A 161 5.68 2.54 -2.95
C GLY A 161 6.10 1.11 -3.33
N CYS A 162 6.27 0.20 -2.37
CA CYS A 162 6.55 -1.20 -2.65
C CYS A 162 5.38 -1.86 -3.40
N ILE A 163 4.14 -1.63 -2.95
CA ILE A 163 2.94 -2.19 -3.60
C ILE A 163 2.82 -1.67 -5.03
N GLU A 164 2.88 -0.36 -5.21
CA GLU A 164 2.77 0.28 -6.52
C GLU A 164 3.86 -0.20 -7.47
N HIS A 165 5.11 -0.26 -7.01
CA HIS A 165 6.23 -0.75 -7.80
C HIS A 165 6.01 -2.20 -8.28
N MET A 166 5.53 -3.09 -7.42
CA MET A 166 5.25 -4.47 -7.79
C MET A 166 4.15 -4.58 -8.85
N PHE A 167 3.06 -3.79 -8.72
CA PHE A 167 2.00 -3.77 -9.71
C PHE A 167 2.44 -3.16 -11.04
N ILE A 168 3.21 -2.05 -11.01
CA ILE A 168 3.79 -1.45 -12.23
C ILE A 168 4.65 -2.48 -12.96
N HIS A 169 5.53 -3.16 -12.24
CA HIS A 169 6.41 -4.16 -12.84
C HIS A 169 5.63 -5.36 -13.41
N TRP A 170 4.61 -5.81 -12.71
CA TRP A 170 3.73 -6.88 -13.18
C TRP A 170 2.99 -6.50 -14.47
N HIS A 171 2.48 -5.27 -14.57
CA HIS A 171 1.84 -4.78 -15.80
C HIS A 171 2.81 -4.65 -16.97
N ILE A 172 4.01 -4.08 -16.75
CA ILE A 172 5.03 -3.92 -17.79
C ILE A 172 5.48 -5.28 -18.36
N GLN A 173 5.48 -6.33 -17.54
CA GLN A 173 5.84 -7.68 -17.97
C GLN A 173 4.69 -8.48 -18.59
N GLY A 174 3.57 -7.85 -18.89
CA GLY A 174 2.43 -8.52 -19.53
C GLY A 174 1.60 -9.41 -18.60
N LYS A 175 1.61 -9.12 -17.30
CA LYS A 175 0.80 -9.83 -16.27
C LYS A 175 1.07 -11.35 -16.23
N PRO A 176 2.33 -11.82 -16.11
CA PRO A 176 2.62 -13.26 -16.09
C PRO A 176 1.93 -13.95 -14.91
N GLU A 177 1.32 -15.13 -15.16
CA GLU A 177 0.56 -15.89 -14.16
C GLU A 177 1.42 -16.28 -12.94
N GLU A 178 2.69 -16.61 -13.13
CA GLU A 178 3.64 -16.96 -12.07
C GLU A 178 3.86 -15.85 -11.03
N ARG A 179 3.50 -14.60 -11.36
CA ARG A 179 3.58 -13.45 -10.45
C ARG A 179 2.23 -13.00 -9.91
N ALA A 180 1.15 -13.74 -10.21
CA ALA A 180 -0.19 -13.44 -9.70
C ALA A 180 -0.26 -13.57 -8.15
N ASP A 181 0.66 -14.30 -7.52
CA ASP A 181 0.80 -14.35 -6.07
C ASP A 181 1.54 -13.14 -5.49
N ILE A 182 1.07 -11.95 -5.88
CA ILE A 182 1.54 -10.69 -5.31
C ILE A 182 1.25 -10.64 -3.80
N MET A 183 0.17 -11.30 -3.34
CA MET A 183 -0.26 -11.28 -1.93
C MET A 183 0.78 -11.86 -0.98
N SER A 184 1.33 -13.05 -1.28
CA SER A 184 2.32 -13.67 -0.39
C SER A 184 3.61 -12.86 -0.30
N ARG A 185 4.04 -12.27 -1.42
CA ARG A 185 5.22 -11.39 -1.45
C ARG A 185 4.99 -10.10 -0.70
N LEU A 186 3.79 -9.55 -0.78
CA LEU A 186 3.43 -8.32 -0.08
C LEU A 186 3.27 -8.55 1.42
N ASP A 187 2.76 -9.71 1.85
CA ASP A 187 2.79 -10.08 3.27
C ASP A 187 4.23 -10.13 3.80
N ALA A 188 5.18 -10.69 3.06
CA ALA A 188 6.60 -10.70 3.43
C ALA A 188 7.20 -9.28 3.52
N ILE A 189 6.87 -8.39 2.58
CA ILE A 189 7.30 -6.99 2.61
C ILE A 189 6.69 -6.24 3.80
N MET A 190 5.38 -6.42 4.03
CA MET A 190 4.71 -5.85 5.19
C MET A 190 5.36 -6.30 6.50
N ASP A 191 5.65 -7.60 6.61
CA ASP A 191 6.32 -8.16 7.79
C ASP A 191 7.72 -7.55 7.99
N ALA A 192 8.50 -7.43 6.92
CA ALA A 192 9.83 -6.82 7.00
C ALA A 192 9.77 -5.36 7.47
N ILE A 193 8.85 -4.56 6.92
CA ILE A 193 8.71 -3.14 7.29
C ILE A 193 8.13 -3.01 8.70
N LEU A 194 7.05 -3.72 9.03
CA LEU A 194 6.38 -3.59 10.32
C LEU A 194 7.22 -4.14 11.46
N ASN A 195 7.94 -5.26 11.28
CA ASN A 195 8.88 -5.77 12.27
C ASN A 195 10.02 -4.78 12.53
N GLY A 196 10.47 -4.05 11.49
CA GLY A 196 11.49 -3.01 11.61
C GLY A 196 11.08 -1.83 12.50
N ILE A 197 9.79 -1.58 12.67
CA ILE A 197 9.24 -0.47 13.46
C ILE A 197 8.58 -0.89 14.79
N ARG A 198 8.48 -2.19 15.07
CA ARG A 198 8.03 -2.66 16.39
C ARG A 198 9.04 -2.25 17.48
N PRO A 199 8.59 -2.03 18.71
CA PRO A 199 9.49 -1.84 19.84
C PRO A 199 10.50 -2.98 19.90
N ARG A 200 11.79 -2.64 19.97
CA ARG A 200 12.83 -3.66 20.15
C ARG A 200 12.68 -4.22 21.56
N GLN A 201 12.50 -5.52 21.69
CA GLN A 201 12.79 -6.21 22.94
C GLN A 201 14.32 -6.21 23.04
N ILE A 202 14.87 -5.20 23.70
CA ILE A 202 16.29 -5.24 24.07
C ILE A 202 16.38 -6.31 25.13
N PRO A 203 17.15 -7.42 24.94
CA PRO A 203 17.47 -8.32 26.05
C PRO A 203 18.02 -7.46 27.15
N GLN A 204 17.55 -7.63 28.39
CA GLN A 204 17.94 -6.80 29.51
C GLN A 204 19.46 -6.82 29.78
N GLU A 205 20.18 -7.81 29.25
CA GLU A 205 21.65 -7.87 29.21
C GLU A 205 22.11 -8.67 28.00
N LEU A 206 22.85 -8.04 27.10
CA LEU A 206 23.68 -8.74 26.14
C LEU A 206 25.10 -8.78 26.68
N VAL A 207 25.42 -9.79 27.48
CA VAL A 207 26.78 -10.01 27.95
C VAL A 207 27.53 -10.75 26.85
N ILE A 208 28.39 -10.03 26.14
CA ILE A 208 29.31 -10.63 25.17
C ILE A 208 30.59 -10.98 25.93
N HIS A 209 30.81 -12.26 26.21
CA HIS A 209 32.10 -12.74 26.68
C HIS A 209 33.03 -12.88 25.49
N ILE A 210 34.02 -11.97 25.42
CA ILE A 210 35.09 -12.05 24.42
C ILE A 210 36.37 -12.52 25.15
N ASP A 211 36.73 -13.77 24.95
CA ASP A 211 38.06 -14.26 25.38
C ASP A 211 39.11 -13.73 24.42
N LEU A 212 39.79 -12.66 24.82
CA LEU A 212 40.86 -12.06 24.03
C LEU A 212 42.20 -12.65 24.44
N PRO A 213 43.05 -13.04 23.46
CA PRO A 213 44.45 -13.37 23.76
C PRO A 213 45.15 -12.17 24.42
N ALA A 214 45.97 -12.43 25.43
CA ALA A 214 46.67 -11.41 26.24
C ALA A 214 47.54 -10.38 25.47
N ALA A 215 47.63 -10.52 24.14
CA ALA A 215 48.45 -9.68 23.27
C ALA A 215 47.67 -8.56 22.55
N MET A 216 46.32 -8.47 22.66
CA MET A 216 45.55 -7.41 22.01
C MET A 216 45.41 -6.17 22.88
N LYS A 217 46.14 -5.11 22.53
CA LYS A 217 45.95 -3.77 23.10
C LYS A 217 44.91 -3.02 22.29
N PHE A 218 43.75 -2.69 22.89
CA PHE A 218 42.78 -1.80 22.29
C PHE A 218 43.21 -0.33 22.41
N ARG A 219 42.93 0.45 21.34
CA ARG A 219 43.04 1.92 21.38
C ARG A 219 41.96 2.51 22.29
N GLU A 220 42.33 3.51 23.06
CA GLU A 220 41.45 4.24 23.98
C GLU A 220 40.16 4.71 23.34
N GLY A 221 39.03 4.44 23.97
CA GLY A 221 37.70 4.97 23.58
C GLY A 221 36.50 4.09 23.94
N VAL A 222 36.68 2.86 24.40
CA VAL A 222 35.59 1.99 24.86
C VAL A 222 35.74 1.78 26.37
N GLN A 223 34.83 2.37 27.15
CA GLN A 223 34.76 2.10 28.59
C GLN A 223 34.11 0.74 28.80
N TRP A 224 34.83 -0.21 29.37
CA TRP A 224 34.33 -1.49 29.83
C TRP A 224 34.35 -1.50 31.34
N GLU A 225 33.22 -1.75 31.98
CA GLU A 225 33.25 -2.13 33.40
C GLU A 225 33.73 -3.57 33.49
N ALA A 226 34.83 -3.78 34.19
CA ALA A 226 35.35 -5.11 34.46
C ALA A 226 34.40 -5.81 35.45
N ALA A 227 33.74 -6.90 34.97
CA ALA A 227 33.01 -7.76 35.89
C ALA A 227 33.96 -8.34 36.95
N ASP A 228 33.57 -8.20 38.23
CA ASP A 228 34.32 -8.62 39.37
C ASP A 228 34.71 -10.11 39.28
N ALA A 229 36.01 -10.40 39.21
CA ALA A 229 36.56 -11.72 39.01
C ALA A 229 36.40 -12.65 40.25
N SER A 230 35.61 -12.23 41.24
CA SER A 230 35.43 -12.99 42.51
C SER A 230 34.36 -14.08 42.46
N ALA A 231 33.61 -14.22 41.37
CA ALA A 231 32.48 -15.18 41.20
C ALA A 231 32.84 -16.36 40.30
N ALA A 232 33.97 -16.99 40.43
CA ALA A 232 34.26 -18.23 39.72
C ALA A 232 33.43 -19.40 40.30
N PRO A 233 32.70 -20.16 39.47
CA PRO A 233 31.92 -21.29 39.95
C PRO A 233 32.85 -22.42 40.44
N LYS A 234 32.66 -22.82 41.70
CA LYS A 234 33.37 -23.97 42.31
C LYS A 234 33.17 -25.24 41.51
N LYS A 235 34.24 -25.79 40.95
CA LYS A 235 34.21 -27.11 40.28
C LYS A 235 33.69 -28.17 41.23
N LYS A 236 32.56 -28.78 40.98
CA LYS A 236 32.08 -30.00 41.65
C LYS A 236 33.06 -31.13 41.29
N LYS A 237 33.78 -31.64 42.28
CA LYS A 237 34.48 -32.95 42.16
C LYS A 237 33.46 -34.06 42.19
N THR A 238 33.37 -34.78 41.09
CA THR A 238 32.63 -36.07 41.02
C THR A 238 33.52 -37.17 41.54
N LYS A 239 33.03 -37.91 42.51
CA LYS A 239 33.56 -39.21 42.91
C LYS A 239 32.98 -40.26 41.98
#